data_b20fa5c95c8c50be4fdf67f48777b004
#
_entry.id   b20fa5c95c8c50be4fdf67f48777b004
#
_cell.length_a   1.000
_cell.length_b   1.000
_cell.length_c   1.000
_cell.angle_alpha   90.00
_cell.angle_beta   90.00
_cell.angle_gamma   90.00
#
_symmetry.space_group_name_H-M   'P 1'
#
loop_
_entity.id
_entity.type
_entity.pdbx_description
1 polymer ?
#
loop_
_entity_poly.entity_id
_entity_poly.type
_entity_poly.pdbx_seq_one_letter_code
_entity_poly.pdbx_strand_id
1 'polypeptide(L)'
;MRLNIAILIMIAFIILLAFSLNSPKMDQIKIGAASEKTDELFSSLIKEKEPGAAVLVVLEDQIVFKKGYGVTDLRTFNPIDSRTNFRLASLTKQFTAAAIMLLVREGKIKYETRLTEIFPDFPAYGQKITIRHLLQHTSGLPDYEDLMPPYDGQRPVEEVQIKDRDVLALLKQTSSLRFEPGTRWAYSNSGYVLLGLIVEKMAGQPFDEFLRKCLFLPLGMGSTLAYIRGKNEVPQRAYGHRKRNGKWEESDQSPTSATLGDGGVYSNLEDLAKWARALRYQTFLKKEEWDLLLTPVVVDGPGPVEPDGTPAAYGFGWFVNPWRGHARMWHYGETSGFRTAIQCFLDRQLTVIVLANRTDLEARSLSLQIASLYLD
;
A
#
# COMPACT_ATOMS: atom_id res chain seq x y z
N MET A 1 1.44 -11.65 -30.50
CA MET A 1 2.54 -10.75 -30.06
C MET A 1 2.46 -10.36 -28.57
N ARG A 2 1.27 -10.15 -27.98
CA ARG A 2 1.08 -9.78 -26.56
C ARG A 2 1.35 -10.93 -25.56
N LEU A 3 1.08 -12.18 -25.92
CA LEU A 3 1.38 -13.36 -25.11
C LEU A 3 2.90 -13.50 -24.83
N ASN A 4 3.73 -13.08 -25.78
CA ASN A 4 5.18 -13.15 -25.64
C ASN A 4 5.77 -12.13 -24.65
N ILE A 5 5.12 -10.99 -24.42
CA ILE A 5 5.61 -9.96 -23.49
C ILE A 5 5.37 -10.39 -22.03
N ALA A 6 4.18 -10.93 -21.73
CA ALA A 6 3.87 -11.44 -20.40
C ALA A 6 4.75 -12.65 -20.03
N ILE A 7 4.99 -13.55 -21.00
CA ILE A 7 5.90 -14.70 -20.84
C ILE A 7 7.35 -14.21 -20.67
N LEU A 8 7.79 -13.20 -21.41
CA LEU A 8 9.12 -12.61 -21.27
C LEU A 8 9.29 -11.91 -19.91
N ILE A 9 8.28 -11.18 -19.41
CA ILE A 9 8.31 -10.58 -18.07
C ILE A 9 8.35 -11.69 -17.00
N MET A 10 7.56 -12.74 -17.15
CA MET A 10 7.55 -13.88 -16.22
C MET A 10 8.85 -14.67 -16.22
N ILE A 11 9.43 -14.92 -17.41
CA ILE A 11 10.73 -15.60 -17.56
C ILE A 11 11.86 -14.73 -17.02
N ALA A 12 11.85 -13.41 -17.28
CA ALA A 12 12.82 -12.47 -16.72
C ALA A 12 12.72 -12.42 -15.18
N PHE A 13 11.51 -12.50 -14.63
CA PHE A 13 11.28 -12.52 -13.19
C PHE A 13 11.77 -13.84 -12.54
N ILE A 14 11.54 -14.98 -13.20
CA ILE A 14 12.01 -16.30 -12.74
C ILE A 14 13.54 -16.42 -12.83
N ILE A 15 14.15 -15.90 -13.90
CA ILE A 15 15.61 -15.89 -14.07
C ILE A 15 16.26 -14.96 -13.03
N LEU A 16 15.67 -13.79 -12.75
CA LEU A 16 16.15 -12.85 -11.72
C LEU A 16 16.05 -13.43 -10.30
N LEU A 17 15.00 -14.20 -9.99
CA LEU A 17 14.87 -14.91 -8.72
C LEU A 17 15.94 -16.00 -8.51
N ALA A 18 16.39 -16.65 -9.58
CA ALA A 18 17.46 -17.66 -9.53
C ALA A 18 18.86 -17.06 -9.29
N PHE A 19 19.08 -15.79 -9.64
CA PHE A 19 20.34 -15.07 -9.40
C PHE A 19 20.49 -14.49 -7.98
N SER A 20 19.44 -14.55 -7.14
CA SER A 20 19.42 -13.89 -5.82
C SER A 20 20.36 -14.53 -4.78
N LEU A 21 20.95 -15.69 -5.06
CA LEU A 21 21.77 -16.44 -4.10
C LEU A 21 23.26 -16.02 -4.08
N ASN A 22 23.71 -15.17 -5.02
CA ASN A 22 25.12 -14.77 -5.15
C ASN A 22 25.34 -13.28 -5.49
N SER A 23 24.46 -12.39 -5.02
CA SER A 23 24.73 -10.95 -5.19
C SER A 23 25.95 -10.53 -4.35
N PRO A 24 26.93 -9.79 -4.91
CA PRO A 24 28.06 -9.28 -4.12
C PRO A 24 27.55 -8.37 -3.01
N LYS A 25 27.99 -8.59 -1.79
CA LYS A 25 27.69 -7.73 -0.65
C LYS A 25 28.21 -6.32 -0.92
N MET A 26 27.38 -5.33 -0.63
CA MET A 26 27.81 -3.94 -0.72
C MET A 26 28.83 -3.63 0.38
N ASP A 27 29.91 -2.95 0.03
CA ASP A 27 30.95 -2.55 0.96
C ASP A 27 30.39 -1.58 2.03
N GLN A 28 30.81 -1.73 3.27
CA GLN A 28 30.39 -0.89 4.40
C GLN A 28 30.69 0.61 4.16
N ILE A 29 31.77 0.93 3.44
CA ILE A 29 32.12 2.31 3.06
C ILE A 29 31.07 2.87 2.11
N LYS A 30 30.62 2.10 1.12
CA LYS A 30 29.55 2.50 0.20
C LYS A 30 28.22 2.68 0.91
N ILE A 31 27.89 1.79 1.86
CA ILE A 31 26.67 1.90 2.68
C ILE A 31 26.70 3.20 3.49
N GLY A 32 27.84 3.53 4.12
CA GLY A 32 28.03 4.78 4.87
C GLY A 32 27.79 6.01 3.98
N ALA A 33 28.44 6.06 2.82
CA ALA A 33 28.28 7.16 1.86
C ALA A 33 26.84 7.29 1.32
N ALA A 34 26.14 6.17 1.06
CA ALA A 34 24.74 6.16 0.66
C ALA A 34 23.82 6.70 1.78
N SER A 35 24.13 6.34 3.03
CA SER A 35 23.40 6.82 4.21
C SER A 35 23.59 8.33 4.43
N GLU A 36 24.79 8.85 4.27
CA GLU A 36 25.09 10.29 4.32
C GLU A 36 24.31 11.06 3.25
N LYS A 37 24.37 10.61 1.99
CA LYS A 37 23.61 11.22 0.89
C LYS A 37 22.10 11.17 1.11
N THR A 38 21.59 10.09 1.70
CA THR A 38 20.17 9.98 2.08
C THR A 38 19.81 11.02 3.15
N ASP A 39 20.67 11.22 4.14
CA ASP A 39 20.48 12.24 5.17
C ASP A 39 20.53 13.66 4.60
N GLU A 40 21.50 13.96 3.77
CA GLU A 40 21.63 15.25 3.08
C GLU A 40 20.38 15.56 2.24
N LEU A 41 19.86 14.58 1.49
CA LEU A 41 18.66 14.73 0.67
C LEU A 41 17.48 15.22 1.51
N PHE A 42 17.14 14.51 2.59
CA PHE A 42 15.97 14.87 3.40
C PHE A 42 16.20 16.12 4.28
N SER A 43 17.40 16.33 4.77
CA SER A 43 17.76 17.54 5.51
C SER A 43 17.71 18.80 4.65
N SER A 44 17.93 18.70 3.34
CA SER A 44 17.77 19.82 2.41
C SER A 44 16.31 20.13 2.08
N LEU A 45 15.42 19.12 2.08
CA LEU A 45 14.01 19.23 1.71
C LEU A 45 13.12 19.66 2.88
N ILE A 46 13.49 19.31 4.12
CA ILE A 46 12.64 19.47 5.30
C ILE A 46 13.31 20.37 6.32
N LYS A 47 12.71 21.54 6.57
CA LYS A 47 13.20 22.47 7.59
C LYS A 47 12.71 22.06 8.97
N GLU A 48 13.47 22.48 9.97
CA GLU A 48 13.07 22.37 11.36
C GLU A 48 11.68 23.06 11.57
N LYS A 49 10.78 22.39 12.31
CA LYS A 49 9.39 22.87 12.59
C LYS A 49 8.45 22.86 11.39
N GLU A 50 8.82 22.29 10.26
CA GLU A 50 7.85 21.98 9.18
C GLU A 50 7.36 20.52 9.29
N PRO A 51 6.17 20.19 8.76
CA PRO A 51 5.77 18.79 8.55
C PRO A 51 6.87 18.07 7.74
N GLY A 52 7.03 16.79 7.97
CA GLY A 52 8.21 16.14 7.46
C GLY A 52 8.01 14.72 6.96
N ALA A 53 9.02 13.88 7.18
CA ALA A 53 9.03 12.50 6.74
C ALA A 53 9.85 11.60 7.68
N ALA A 54 9.59 10.30 7.58
CA ALA A 54 10.41 9.25 8.16
C ALA A 54 10.91 8.32 7.05
N VAL A 55 12.18 7.92 7.10
CA VAL A 55 12.87 7.15 6.07
C VAL A 55 13.53 5.91 6.68
N LEU A 56 13.31 4.76 6.03
CA LEU A 56 13.95 3.50 6.41
C LEU A 56 14.60 2.86 5.19
N VAL A 57 15.83 2.39 5.36
CA VAL A 57 16.49 1.51 4.40
C VAL A 57 16.93 0.24 5.12
N VAL A 58 16.46 -0.90 4.62
CA VAL A 58 16.87 -2.24 5.07
C VAL A 58 17.60 -2.91 3.92
N LEU A 59 18.83 -3.33 4.17
CA LEU A 59 19.67 -4.07 3.23
C LEU A 59 20.13 -5.37 3.90
N GLU A 60 19.86 -6.51 3.30
CA GLU A 60 20.28 -7.84 3.81
C GLU A 60 19.93 -8.08 5.30
N ASP A 61 18.76 -7.70 5.79
CA ASP A 61 18.31 -7.75 7.19
C ASP A 61 18.86 -6.66 8.12
N GLN A 62 19.77 -5.86 7.66
CA GLN A 62 20.30 -4.78 8.48
C GLN A 62 19.56 -3.48 8.18
N ILE A 63 19.16 -2.78 9.21
CA ILE A 63 18.70 -1.40 9.07
C ILE A 63 19.97 -0.56 8.87
N VAL A 64 20.20 -0.15 7.62
CA VAL A 64 21.36 0.67 7.25
C VAL A 64 21.07 2.16 7.33
N PHE A 65 19.79 2.53 7.30
CA PHE A 65 19.34 3.90 7.52
C PHE A 65 17.95 3.93 8.17
N LYS A 66 17.77 4.75 9.20
CA LYS A 66 16.47 4.95 9.87
C LYS A 66 16.46 6.32 10.54
N LYS A 67 15.69 7.28 10.01
CA LYS A 67 15.65 8.65 10.55
C LYS A 67 14.31 9.34 10.26
N GLY A 68 13.88 10.19 11.21
CA GLY A 68 12.77 11.13 11.07
C GLY A 68 13.27 12.56 10.86
N TYR A 69 12.49 13.35 10.15
CA TYR A 69 12.74 14.76 9.82
C TYR A 69 11.46 15.57 10.00
N GLY A 70 11.60 16.79 10.53
CA GLY A 70 10.47 17.68 10.75
C GLY A 70 9.59 17.25 11.93
N VAL A 71 8.34 17.70 11.92
CA VAL A 71 7.42 17.56 13.06
C VAL A 71 6.15 16.78 12.71
N THR A 72 5.60 16.10 13.71
CA THR A 72 4.38 15.29 13.59
C THR A 72 3.14 16.15 13.42
N ASP A 73 3.15 17.38 14.01
CA ASP A 73 2.00 18.27 14.12
C ASP A 73 2.48 19.71 14.33
N LEU A 74 1.91 20.66 13.63
CA LEU A 74 2.21 22.09 13.74
C LEU A 74 1.66 22.73 15.04
N ARG A 75 0.82 22.04 15.79
CA ARG A 75 0.29 22.52 17.10
C ARG A 75 1.26 22.22 18.22
N THR A 76 1.96 21.09 18.16
CA THR A 76 2.81 20.58 19.24
C THR A 76 4.30 20.65 18.91
N PHE A 77 4.65 20.66 17.62
CA PHE A 77 6.02 20.59 17.11
C PHE A 77 6.82 19.38 17.63
N ASN A 78 6.14 18.28 17.98
CA ASN A 78 6.82 17.06 18.36
C ASN A 78 7.62 16.53 17.17
N PRO A 79 8.90 16.15 17.36
CA PRO A 79 9.74 15.67 16.27
C PRO A 79 9.22 14.32 15.73
N ILE A 80 9.39 14.11 14.45
CA ILE A 80 9.20 12.82 13.81
C ILE A 80 10.36 11.91 14.17
N ASP A 81 10.05 10.69 14.63
CA ASP A 81 11.03 9.63 14.91
C ASP A 81 10.62 8.30 14.25
N SER A 82 11.36 7.22 14.51
CA SER A 82 11.10 5.89 13.95
C SER A 82 9.81 5.24 14.42
N ARG A 83 9.21 5.73 15.51
CA ARG A 83 7.97 5.23 16.11
C ARG A 83 6.75 6.08 15.76
N THR A 84 6.97 7.20 15.08
CA THR A 84 5.87 8.05 14.61
C THR A 84 4.99 7.30 13.62
N ASN A 85 3.70 7.18 13.91
CA ASN A 85 2.73 6.50 13.07
C ASN A 85 2.14 7.45 12.03
N PHE A 86 2.28 7.06 10.75
CA PHE A 86 1.74 7.78 9.60
C PHE A 86 0.55 7.00 9.02
N ARG A 87 -0.42 7.71 8.45
CA ARG A 87 -1.42 7.10 7.61
C ARG A 87 -0.75 6.57 6.34
N LEU A 88 -0.89 5.28 6.11
CA LEU A 88 -0.21 4.59 5.00
C LEU A 88 -0.92 4.79 3.66
N ALA A 89 -2.17 5.22 3.66
CA ALA A 89 -2.99 5.30 2.47
C ALA A 89 -2.96 3.95 1.72
N SER A 90 -2.79 3.95 0.41
CA SER A 90 -2.84 2.72 -0.41
C SER A 90 -1.78 1.66 -0.11
N LEU A 91 -0.75 1.95 0.71
CA LEU A 91 0.08 0.88 1.25
C LEU A 91 -0.73 -0.11 2.12
N THR A 92 -1.92 0.27 2.59
CA THR A 92 -2.88 -0.61 3.26
C THR A 92 -3.22 -1.83 2.43
N LYS A 93 -3.29 -1.71 1.10
CA LYS A 93 -3.73 -2.77 0.20
C LYS A 93 -2.91 -4.05 0.31
N GLN A 94 -1.63 -3.95 0.62
CA GLN A 94 -0.78 -5.12 0.86
C GLN A 94 -1.25 -5.94 2.08
N PHE A 95 -1.73 -5.28 3.14
CA PHE A 95 -2.24 -5.97 4.34
C PHE A 95 -3.63 -6.54 4.09
N THR A 96 -4.48 -5.85 3.35
CA THR A 96 -5.79 -6.35 2.94
C THR A 96 -5.67 -7.58 2.05
N ALA A 97 -4.74 -7.56 1.09
CA ALA A 97 -4.45 -8.72 0.24
C ALA A 97 -3.93 -9.90 1.08
N ALA A 98 -2.98 -9.66 2.00
CA ALA A 98 -2.49 -10.68 2.92
C ALA A 98 -3.61 -11.29 3.77
N ALA A 99 -4.55 -10.47 4.28
CA ALA A 99 -5.71 -10.95 5.05
C ALA A 99 -6.61 -11.88 4.22
N ILE A 100 -6.89 -11.54 2.97
CA ILE A 100 -7.63 -12.41 2.04
C ILE A 100 -6.88 -13.72 1.82
N MET A 101 -5.56 -13.68 1.62
CA MET A 101 -4.75 -14.88 1.42
C MET A 101 -4.76 -15.80 2.65
N LEU A 102 -4.76 -15.24 3.85
CA LEU A 102 -4.93 -16.02 5.08
C LEU A 102 -6.29 -16.74 5.13
N LEU A 103 -7.38 -16.05 4.76
CA LEU A 103 -8.72 -16.67 4.71
C LEU A 103 -8.83 -17.76 3.62
N VAL A 104 -8.15 -17.60 2.49
CA VAL A 104 -8.07 -18.65 1.46
C VAL A 104 -7.31 -19.86 1.99
N ARG A 105 -6.20 -19.66 2.69
CA ARG A 105 -5.43 -20.72 3.36
C ARG A 105 -6.25 -21.50 4.37
N GLU A 106 -7.12 -20.80 5.11
CA GLU A 106 -8.04 -21.40 6.09
C GLU A 106 -9.24 -22.10 5.43
N GLY A 107 -9.35 -22.07 4.10
CA GLY A 107 -10.45 -22.67 3.35
C GLY A 107 -11.79 -21.95 3.49
N LYS A 108 -11.82 -20.75 4.07
CA LYS A 108 -13.03 -19.96 4.28
C LYS A 108 -13.57 -19.34 2.99
N ILE A 109 -12.70 -19.06 2.02
CA ILE A 109 -13.01 -18.54 0.70
C ILE A 109 -12.03 -19.10 -0.35
N LYS A 110 -12.34 -18.88 -1.63
CA LYS A 110 -11.45 -19.15 -2.77
C LYS A 110 -11.25 -17.87 -3.56
N TYR A 111 -10.16 -17.77 -4.31
CA TYR A 111 -9.94 -16.61 -5.20
C TYR A 111 -11.03 -16.49 -6.26
N GLU A 112 -11.65 -17.59 -6.64
CA GLU A 112 -12.74 -17.70 -7.61
C GLU A 112 -14.14 -17.49 -7.01
N THR A 113 -14.26 -17.37 -5.67
CA THR A 113 -15.53 -17.05 -5.00
C THR A 113 -16.06 -15.74 -5.54
N ARG A 114 -17.33 -15.76 -5.94
CA ARG A 114 -18.00 -14.62 -6.58
C ARG A 114 -18.53 -13.66 -5.53
N LEU A 115 -18.61 -12.38 -5.90
CA LEU A 115 -19.09 -11.34 -5.01
C LEU A 115 -20.52 -11.60 -4.50
N THR A 116 -21.40 -12.14 -5.36
CA THR A 116 -22.78 -12.52 -4.99
C THR A 116 -22.87 -13.74 -4.06
N GLU A 117 -21.86 -14.59 -4.01
CA GLU A 117 -21.83 -15.69 -3.03
C GLU A 117 -21.55 -15.15 -1.62
N ILE A 118 -20.83 -14.03 -1.53
CA ILE A 118 -20.51 -13.38 -0.26
C ILE A 118 -21.59 -12.39 0.14
N PHE A 119 -22.08 -11.59 -0.82
CA PHE A 119 -23.16 -10.61 -0.65
C PHE A 119 -24.33 -10.98 -1.56
N PRO A 120 -25.27 -11.84 -1.09
CA PRO A 120 -26.36 -12.34 -1.95
C PRO A 120 -27.31 -11.26 -2.48
N ASP A 121 -27.36 -10.12 -1.81
CA ASP A 121 -28.15 -8.95 -2.19
C ASP A 121 -27.37 -7.97 -3.11
N PHE A 122 -26.15 -8.34 -3.54
CA PHE A 122 -25.41 -7.57 -4.52
C PHE A 122 -26.04 -7.74 -5.92
N PRO A 123 -26.08 -6.67 -6.77
CA PRO A 123 -26.67 -6.75 -8.10
C PRO A 123 -26.10 -7.88 -8.97
N ALA A 124 -26.88 -8.33 -9.96
CA ALA A 124 -26.54 -9.49 -10.80
C ALA A 124 -25.16 -9.40 -11.48
N TYR A 125 -24.67 -8.21 -11.78
CA TYR A 125 -23.33 -8.03 -12.34
C TYR A 125 -22.22 -8.53 -11.42
N GLY A 126 -22.44 -8.59 -10.11
CA GLY A 126 -21.51 -9.16 -9.12
C GLY A 126 -21.26 -10.66 -9.29
N GLN A 127 -22.13 -11.38 -10.03
CA GLN A 127 -21.91 -12.80 -10.38
C GLN A 127 -20.66 -13.02 -11.24
N LYS A 128 -20.22 -12.00 -11.97
CA LYS A 128 -19.03 -12.05 -12.82
C LYS A 128 -17.76 -11.65 -12.07
N ILE A 129 -17.87 -11.04 -10.91
CA ILE A 129 -16.76 -10.52 -10.13
C ILE A 129 -16.29 -11.55 -9.12
N THR A 130 -15.02 -11.93 -9.17
CA THR A 130 -14.37 -12.81 -8.20
C THR A 130 -13.47 -12.04 -7.24
N ILE A 131 -13.08 -12.66 -6.12
CA ILE A 131 -12.08 -12.10 -5.20
C ILE A 131 -10.77 -11.80 -5.94
N ARG A 132 -10.35 -12.67 -6.87
CA ARG A 132 -9.16 -12.43 -7.71
C ARG A 132 -9.28 -11.14 -8.51
N HIS A 133 -10.43 -10.86 -9.11
CA HIS A 133 -10.66 -9.62 -9.85
C HIS A 133 -10.53 -8.37 -8.94
N LEU A 134 -10.99 -8.45 -7.69
CA LEU A 134 -10.85 -7.35 -6.73
C LEU A 134 -9.37 -7.14 -6.34
N LEU A 135 -8.65 -8.23 -6.02
CA LEU A 135 -7.22 -8.18 -5.64
C LEU A 135 -6.34 -7.59 -6.74
N GLN A 136 -6.66 -7.86 -8.00
CA GLN A 136 -5.87 -7.49 -9.17
C GLN A 136 -6.38 -6.25 -9.92
N HIS A 137 -7.37 -5.53 -9.38
CA HIS A 137 -7.96 -4.34 -10.02
C HIS A 137 -8.55 -4.60 -11.42
N THR A 138 -9.14 -5.77 -11.61
CA THR A 138 -9.77 -6.17 -12.89
C THR A 138 -11.27 -6.41 -12.76
N SER A 139 -11.90 -5.92 -11.71
CA SER A 139 -13.32 -6.16 -11.43
C SER A 139 -14.28 -5.39 -12.33
N GLY A 140 -13.84 -4.28 -12.92
CA GLY A 140 -14.69 -3.37 -13.67
C GLY A 140 -15.65 -2.54 -12.80
N LEU A 141 -15.57 -2.63 -11.48
CA LEU A 141 -16.36 -1.79 -10.58
C LEU A 141 -16.03 -0.30 -10.79
N PRO A 142 -17.04 0.59 -10.74
CA PRO A 142 -16.77 2.02 -10.64
C PRO A 142 -16.01 2.32 -9.33
N ASP A 143 -15.18 3.33 -9.33
CA ASP A 143 -14.56 3.79 -8.08
C ASP A 143 -15.60 4.55 -7.26
N TYR A 144 -15.65 4.28 -5.96
CA TYR A 144 -16.64 4.91 -5.09
C TYR A 144 -16.43 6.43 -4.96
N GLU A 145 -15.20 6.89 -5.16
CA GLU A 145 -14.88 8.32 -5.14
C GLU A 145 -15.60 9.07 -6.27
N ASP A 146 -15.77 8.42 -7.43
CA ASP A 146 -16.54 8.99 -8.54
C ASP A 146 -18.06 8.93 -8.32
N LEU A 147 -18.52 8.10 -7.40
CA LEU A 147 -19.94 7.95 -7.07
C LEU A 147 -20.37 8.89 -5.94
N MET A 148 -19.41 9.43 -5.18
CA MET A 148 -19.70 10.35 -4.08
C MET A 148 -20.04 11.75 -4.60
N PRO A 149 -20.96 12.47 -3.93
CA PRO A 149 -21.13 13.88 -4.19
C PRO A 149 -19.85 14.66 -3.87
N PRO A 150 -19.55 15.75 -4.60
CA PRO A 150 -18.45 16.63 -4.25
C PRO A 150 -18.59 17.17 -2.83
N TYR A 151 -17.48 17.20 -2.09
CA TYR A 151 -17.46 17.81 -0.76
C TYR A 151 -17.52 19.33 -0.87
N ASP A 152 -18.56 19.91 -0.30
CA ASP A 152 -18.87 21.35 -0.38
C ASP A 152 -18.20 22.20 0.71
N GLY A 153 -17.60 21.56 1.72
CA GLY A 153 -16.95 22.24 2.85
C GLY A 153 -17.91 22.85 3.87
N GLN A 154 -19.22 22.62 3.77
CA GLN A 154 -20.21 23.23 4.67
C GLN A 154 -20.29 22.57 6.04
N ARG A 155 -19.97 21.27 6.11
CA ARG A 155 -19.94 20.50 7.37
C ARG A 155 -18.50 20.07 7.69
N PRO A 156 -18.17 19.81 8.98
CA PRO A 156 -16.91 19.17 9.33
C PRO A 156 -16.71 17.90 8.49
N VAL A 157 -15.51 17.71 7.95
CA VAL A 157 -15.20 16.59 7.07
C VAL A 157 -15.48 15.25 7.74
N GLU A 158 -15.31 15.18 9.05
CA GLU A 158 -15.52 13.97 9.83
C GLU A 158 -16.99 13.55 9.95
N GLU A 159 -17.92 14.45 9.69
CA GLU A 159 -19.37 14.17 9.70
C GLU A 159 -19.85 13.62 8.35
N VAL A 160 -19.07 13.83 7.29
CA VAL A 160 -19.41 13.43 5.92
C VAL A 160 -18.55 12.29 5.38
N GLN A 161 -17.75 11.70 6.25
CA GLN A 161 -16.88 10.58 5.87
C GLN A 161 -17.68 9.34 5.49
N ILE A 162 -17.43 8.81 4.28
CA ILE A 162 -17.95 7.53 3.83
C ILE A 162 -17.24 6.37 4.54
N LYS A 163 -17.99 5.35 4.92
CA LYS A 163 -17.49 4.12 5.55
C LYS A 163 -17.60 2.94 4.56
N ASP A 164 -16.91 1.85 4.86
CA ASP A 164 -16.89 0.67 3.99
C ASP A 164 -18.30 0.16 3.62
N ARG A 165 -19.25 0.17 4.59
CA ARG A 165 -20.64 -0.25 4.34
C ARG A 165 -21.42 0.73 3.45
N ASP A 166 -21.10 2.01 3.52
CA ASP A 166 -21.70 3.01 2.64
C ASP A 166 -21.18 2.84 1.21
N VAL A 167 -19.90 2.52 1.04
CA VAL A 167 -19.32 2.15 -0.27
C VAL A 167 -20.02 0.93 -0.86
N LEU A 168 -20.24 -0.12 -0.06
CA LEU A 168 -21.01 -1.29 -0.50
C LEU A 168 -22.43 -0.90 -0.93
N ALA A 169 -23.10 -0.02 -0.19
CA ALA A 169 -24.43 0.47 -0.52
C ALA A 169 -24.45 1.28 -1.83
N LEU A 170 -23.47 2.16 -2.04
CA LEU A 170 -23.30 2.90 -3.30
C LEU A 170 -23.11 1.95 -4.50
N LEU A 171 -22.22 0.97 -4.35
CA LEU A 171 -21.98 -0.02 -5.41
C LEU A 171 -23.23 -0.85 -5.73
N LYS A 172 -24.04 -1.18 -4.73
CA LYS A 172 -25.31 -1.88 -4.96
C LYS A 172 -26.34 -1.05 -5.74
N GLN A 173 -26.24 0.27 -5.73
CA GLN A 173 -27.12 1.17 -6.47
C GLN A 173 -26.68 1.39 -7.92
N THR A 174 -25.46 1.00 -8.29
CA THR A 174 -25.00 1.11 -9.68
C THR A 174 -25.62 0.04 -10.55
N SER A 175 -25.86 0.37 -11.81
CA SER A 175 -26.55 -0.52 -12.76
C SER A 175 -25.60 -1.32 -13.66
N SER A 176 -24.32 -0.91 -13.74
CA SER A 176 -23.36 -1.48 -14.68
C SER A 176 -21.93 -1.39 -14.22
N LEU A 177 -21.10 -2.24 -14.80
CA LEU A 177 -19.63 -2.19 -14.69
C LEU A 177 -19.05 -1.22 -15.72
N ARG A 178 -17.86 -0.69 -15.46
CA ARG A 178 -17.06 0.09 -16.41
C ARG A 178 -16.55 -0.76 -17.58
N PHE A 179 -16.30 -2.06 -17.31
CA PHE A 179 -15.85 -3.05 -18.28
C PHE A 179 -16.11 -4.46 -17.72
N GLU A 180 -16.10 -5.47 -18.59
CA GLU A 180 -16.26 -6.87 -18.18
C GLU A 180 -15.08 -7.32 -17.30
N PRO A 181 -15.35 -7.99 -16.16
CA PRO A 181 -14.31 -8.47 -15.25
C PRO A 181 -13.25 -9.32 -15.96
N GLY A 182 -11.99 -9.10 -15.63
CA GLY A 182 -10.84 -9.80 -16.21
C GLY A 182 -10.36 -9.26 -17.56
N THR A 183 -11.08 -8.35 -18.23
CA THR A 183 -10.72 -7.87 -19.58
C THR A 183 -9.78 -6.69 -19.61
N ARG A 184 -9.76 -5.88 -18.55
CA ARG A 184 -8.93 -4.67 -18.40
C ARG A 184 -8.44 -4.53 -16.98
N TRP A 185 -7.40 -3.74 -16.84
CA TRP A 185 -6.93 -3.27 -15.55
C TRP A 185 -7.36 -1.81 -15.33
N ALA A 186 -7.91 -1.52 -14.16
CA ALA A 186 -8.15 -0.16 -13.69
C ALA A 186 -8.09 -0.15 -12.17
N TYR A 187 -7.16 0.66 -11.63
CA TYR A 187 -7.01 0.80 -10.18
C TYR A 187 -8.36 1.13 -9.53
N SER A 188 -8.72 0.45 -8.45
CA SER A 188 -10.02 0.58 -7.81
C SER A 188 -9.91 0.52 -6.29
N ASN A 189 -10.23 1.62 -5.63
CA ASN A 189 -10.38 1.67 -4.18
C ASN A 189 -11.61 0.87 -3.75
N SER A 190 -12.71 0.95 -4.52
CA SER A 190 -13.93 0.14 -4.29
C SER A 190 -13.63 -1.34 -4.11
N GLY A 191 -12.76 -1.89 -4.95
CA GLY A 191 -12.37 -3.31 -4.86
C GLY A 191 -11.75 -3.65 -3.50
N TYR A 192 -10.88 -2.80 -2.99
CA TYR A 192 -10.18 -3.05 -1.73
C TYR A 192 -11.04 -2.74 -0.49
N VAL A 193 -11.97 -1.79 -0.58
CA VAL A 193 -13.01 -1.61 0.45
C VAL A 193 -13.86 -2.88 0.56
N LEU A 194 -14.31 -3.44 -0.58
CA LEU A 194 -15.04 -4.71 -0.57
C LEU A 194 -14.21 -5.87 -0.03
N LEU A 195 -12.91 -5.95 -0.33
CA LEU A 195 -12.02 -6.97 0.25
C LEU A 195 -11.95 -6.83 1.78
N GLY A 196 -11.90 -5.63 2.33
CA GLY A 196 -11.98 -5.39 3.77
C GLY A 196 -13.27 -5.91 4.39
N LEU A 197 -14.43 -5.63 3.76
CA LEU A 197 -15.73 -6.16 4.18
C LEU A 197 -15.83 -7.69 4.03
N ILE A 198 -15.20 -8.26 3.00
CA ILE A 198 -15.11 -9.72 2.83
C ILE A 198 -14.32 -10.34 3.98
N VAL A 199 -13.19 -9.73 4.37
CA VAL A 199 -12.44 -10.19 5.54
C VAL A 199 -13.31 -10.16 6.79
N GLU A 200 -14.01 -9.05 7.06
CA GLU A 200 -14.91 -8.91 8.20
C GLU A 200 -15.98 -10.01 8.22
N LYS A 201 -16.66 -10.22 7.10
CA LYS A 201 -17.75 -11.16 6.98
C LYS A 201 -17.30 -12.61 7.11
N MET A 202 -16.20 -12.98 6.45
CA MET A 202 -15.72 -14.36 6.39
C MET A 202 -14.94 -14.78 7.64
N ALA A 203 -14.32 -13.81 8.32
CA ALA A 203 -13.65 -14.04 9.60
C ALA A 203 -14.62 -14.02 10.80
N GLY A 204 -15.82 -13.43 10.65
CA GLY A 204 -16.78 -13.24 11.74
C GLY A 204 -16.30 -12.26 12.82
N GLN A 205 -15.39 -11.36 12.48
CA GLN A 205 -14.85 -10.32 13.37
C GLN A 205 -14.51 -9.05 12.59
N PRO A 206 -14.46 -7.87 13.26
CA PRO A 206 -14.10 -6.61 12.60
C PRO A 206 -12.77 -6.67 11.87
N PHE A 207 -12.66 -5.97 10.74
CA PHE A 207 -11.46 -5.94 9.89
C PHE A 207 -10.19 -5.51 10.64
N ASP A 208 -10.28 -4.45 11.45
CA ASP A 208 -9.17 -3.96 12.28
C ASP A 208 -8.69 -5.00 13.28
N GLU A 209 -9.60 -5.76 13.89
CA GLU A 209 -9.25 -6.84 14.81
C GLU A 209 -8.64 -8.03 14.11
N PHE A 210 -9.14 -8.39 12.91
CA PHE A 210 -8.55 -9.46 12.11
C PHE A 210 -7.10 -9.12 11.75
N LEU A 211 -6.85 -7.93 11.18
CA LEU A 211 -5.49 -7.51 10.87
C LEU A 211 -4.59 -7.53 12.10
N ARG A 212 -5.08 -7.00 13.22
CA ARG A 212 -4.32 -6.97 14.46
C ARG A 212 -3.95 -8.38 14.95
N LYS A 213 -4.93 -9.28 15.04
CA LYS A 213 -4.77 -10.63 15.64
C LYS A 213 -4.05 -11.61 14.71
N CYS A 214 -4.37 -11.56 13.40
CA CYS A 214 -3.91 -12.57 12.44
C CYS A 214 -2.69 -12.15 11.64
N LEU A 215 -2.36 -10.85 11.60
CA LEU A 215 -1.22 -10.35 10.82
C LEU A 215 -0.25 -9.53 11.67
N PHE A 216 -0.69 -8.42 12.30
CA PHE A 216 0.23 -7.47 12.92
C PHE A 216 0.89 -8.02 14.18
N LEU A 217 0.14 -8.56 15.14
CA LEU A 217 0.71 -9.10 16.37
C LEU A 217 1.61 -10.31 16.14
N PRO A 218 1.26 -11.31 15.28
CA PRO A 218 2.16 -12.41 14.96
C PRO A 218 3.50 -11.97 14.36
N LEU A 219 3.51 -10.84 13.64
CA LEU A 219 4.73 -10.24 13.07
C LEU A 219 5.43 -9.27 14.02
N GLY A 220 4.90 -9.06 15.24
CA GLY A 220 5.45 -8.12 16.22
C GLY A 220 5.20 -6.64 15.89
N MET A 221 4.27 -6.33 14.98
CA MET A 221 3.90 -4.97 14.55
C MET A 221 2.87 -4.35 15.52
N GLY A 222 3.29 -4.14 16.76
CA GLY A 222 2.38 -3.79 17.86
C GLY A 222 1.77 -2.38 17.80
N SER A 223 2.35 -1.47 17.03
CA SER A 223 1.87 -0.09 16.86
C SER A 223 1.09 0.12 15.55
N THR A 224 1.04 -0.90 14.69
CA THR A 224 0.31 -0.88 13.42
C THR A 224 -1.15 -1.22 13.64
N LEU A 225 -2.06 -0.42 13.08
CA LEU A 225 -3.50 -0.62 13.24
C LEU A 225 -4.30 -0.04 12.07
N ALA A 226 -5.48 -0.60 11.82
CA ALA A 226 -6.50 0.06 11.00
C ALA A 226 -7.26 1.05 11.92
N TYR A 227 -7.23 2.32 11.56
CA TYR A 227 -7.79 3.38 12.42
C TYR A 227 -9.29 3.54 12.23
N ILE A 228 -10.02 3.47 13.34
CA ILE A 228 -11.46 3.71 13.39
C ILE A 228 -11.72 4.80 14.44
N ARG A 229 -12.16 5.95 13.97
CA ARG A 229 -12.49 7.10 14.83
C ARG A 229 -13.50 6.70 15.92
N GLY A 230 -13.17 7.03 17.17
CA GLY A 230 -14.01 6.72 18.33
C GLY A 230 -13.93 5.28 18.83
N LYS A 231 -13.16 4.40 18.17
CA LYS A 231 -12.91 3.02 18.61
C LYS A 231 -11.48 2.81 19.11
N ASN A 232 -10.50 3.32 18.38
CA ASN A 232 -9.09 3.17 18.72
C ASN A 232 -8.32 4.47 18.51
N GLU A 233 -7.12 4.54 19.07
CA GLU A 233 -6.22 5.69 18.93
C GLU A 233 -4.94 5.28 18.26
N VAL A 234 -4.36 6.16 17.44
CA VAL A 234 -3.06 5.96 16.80
C VAL A 234 -1.98 6.48 17.75
N PRO A 235 -1.10 5.60 18.30
CA PRO A 235 -0.03 6.04 19.18
C PRO A 235 0.98 6.89 18.40
N GLN A 236 1.55 7.90 19.01
CA GLN A 236 2.58 8.78 18.38
C GLN A 236 2.21 9.22 16.96
N ARG A 237 0.99 9.67 16.77
CA ARG A 237 0.39 9.99 15.48
C ARG A 237 1.03 11.20 14.82
N ALA A 238 1.39 11.07 13.54
CA ALA A 238 1.58 12.21 12.65
C ALA A 238 0.23 12.69 12.10
N TYR A 239 0.05 14.01 12.01
CA TYR A 239 -1.10 14.65 11.36
C TYR A 239 -0.71 15.10 9.96
N GLY A 240 -1.60 14.95 9.00
CA GLY A 240 -1.34 15.27 7.61
C GLY A 240 -1.40 16.77 7.34
N HIS A 241 -0.54 17.26 6.45
CA HIS A 241 -0.44 18.67 6.09
C HIS A 241 -0.33 18.89 4.59
N ARG A 242 -0.79 20.03 4.12
CA ARG A 242 -0.59 20.53 2.76
C ARG A 242 -0.06 21.95 2.77
N LYS A 243 0.58 22.36 1.70
CA LYS A 243 1.02 23.75 1.52
C LYS A 243 0.03 24.49 0.63
N ARG A 244 -0.55 25.57 1.15
CA ARG A 244 -1.47 26.45 0.41
C ARG A 244 -0.98 27.87 0.47
N ASN A 245 -0.81 28.53 -0.66
CA ASN A 245 -0.28 29.91 -0.74
C ASN A 245 1.03 30.10 0.05
N GLY A 246 1.92 29.10 -0.01
CA GLY A 246 3.22 29.13 0.68
C GLY A 246 3.18 28.83 2.17
N LYS A 247 2.00 28.64 2.78
CA LYS A 247 1.81 28.35 4.21
C LYS A 247 1.38 26.90 4.41
N TRP A 248 1.86 26.28 5.48
CA TRP A 248 1.39 24.98 5.91
C TRP A 248 0.04 25.09 6.59
N GLU A 249 -0.86 24.17 6.28
CA GLU A 249 -2.14 23.98 6.94
C GLU A 249 -2.38 22.49 7.19
N GLU A 250 -3.10 22.17 8.25
CA GLU A 250 -3.53 20.80 8.52
C GLU A 250 -4.45 20.31 7.40
N SER A 251 -4.23 19.10 6.93
CA SER A 251 -5.02 18.40 5.91
C SER A 251 -5.03 16.91 6.22
N ASP A 252 -5.48 16.56 7.44
CA ASP A 252 -5.35 15.21 7.99
C ASP A 252 -6.45 14.25 7.54
N GLN A 253 -7.65 14.78 7.29
CA GLN A 253 -8.83 13.99 6.96
C GLN A 253 -9.48 14.47 5.66
N SER A 254 -10.15 13.56 4.97
CA SER A 254 -10.98 13.78 3.79
C SER A 254 -12.30 13.03 3.91
N PRO A 255 -13.28 13.24 3.02
CA PRO A 255 -14.52 12.46 2.99
C PRO A 255 -14.29 10.95 2.85
N THR A 256 -13.15 10.52 2.29
CA THR A 256 -12.80 9.10 2.09
C THR A 256 -11.94 8.52 3.22
N SER A 257 -11.68 9.29 4.28
CA SER A 257 -10.71 8.88 5.32
C SER A 257 -11.25 7.84 6.31
N ALA A 258 -12.53 7.47 6.26
CA ALA A 258 -13.10 6.44 7.15
C ALA A 258 -13.23 5.06 6.49
N THR A 259 -12.78 4.88 5.24
CA THR A 259 -12.64 3.56 4.63
C THR A 259 -11.39 2.86 5.15
N LEU A 260 -11.45 1.53 5.30
CA LEU A 260 -10.41 0.74 5.96
C LEU A 260 -9.57 -0.09 4.99
N GLY A 261 -10.23 -0.90 4.14
CA GLY A 261 -9.54 -1.91 3.33
C GLY A 261 -8.63 -1.35 2.23
N ASP A 262 -8.89 -0.17 1.77
CA ASP A 262 -8.14 0.51 0.71
C ASP A 262 -7.05 1.45 1.21
N GLY A 263 -7.21 2.05 2.44
CA GLY A 263 -6.33 3.12 2.89
C GLY A 263 -6.30 3.42 4.39
N GLY A 264 -6.93 2.61 5.25
CA GLY A 264 -7.18 2.94 6.66
C GLY A 264 -6.08 2.57 7.67
N VAL A 265 -4.96 1.96 7.23
CA VAL A 265 -3.88 1.53 8.15
C VAL A 265 -2.92 2.66 8.47
N TYR A 266 -2.53 2.74 9.74
CA TYR A 266 -1.43 3.55 10.25
C TYR A 266 -0.28 2.65 10.70
N SER A 267 0.96 3.06 10.45
CA SER A 267 2.17 2.35 10.87
C SER A 267 3.38 3.27 10.97
N ASN A 268 4.49 2.74 11.42
CA ASN A 268 5.76 3.43 11.62
C ASN A 268 6.94 2.63 11.06
N LEU A 269 8.15 3.22 11.07
CA LEU A 269 9.33 2.57 10.51
C LEU A 269 9.73 1.29 11.25
N GLU A 270 9.51 1.19 12.55
CA GLU A 270 9.90 0.01 13.33
C GLU A 270 9.03 -1.19 12.99
N ASP A 271 7.74 -0.99 12.85
CA ASP A 271 6.82 -2.05 12.46
C ASP A 271 6.96 -2.41 10.99
N LEU A 272 7.17 -1.41 10.11
CA LEU A 272 7.41 -1.67 8.69
C LEU A 272 8.77 -2.34 8.42
N ALA A 273 9.77 -2.18 9.29
CA ALA A 273 11.00 -2.99 9.24
C ALA A 273 10.71 -4.49 9.48
N LYS A 274 9.81 -4.79 10.42
CA LYS A 274 9.35 -6.17 10.67
C LYS A 274 8.54 -6.70 9.49
N TRP A 275 7.70 -5.86 8.88
CA TRP A 275 6.98 -6.20 7.66
C TRP A 275 7.94 -6.51 6.51
N ALA A 276 8.93 -5.65 6.25
CA ALA A 276 9.98 -5.88 5.23
C ALA A 276 10.71 -7.22 5.46
N ARG A 277 11.03 -7.53 6.72
CA ARG A 277 11.61 -8.83 7.09
C ARG A 277 10.67 -9.99 6.82
N ALA A 278 9.39 -9.84 7.18
CA ALA A 278 8.38 -10.87 6.92
C ALA A 278 8.17 -11.14 5.43
N LEU A 279 8.20 -10.10 4.59
CA LEU A 279 8.16 -10.20 3.13
C LEU A 279 9.40 -10.94 2.60
N ARG A 280 10.59 -10.57 3.07
CA ARG A 280 11.84 -11.20 2.64
C ARG A 280 11.89 -12.68 2.95
N TYR A 281 11.58 -13.07 4.19
CA TYR A 281 11.61 -14.47 4.64
C TYR A 281 10.32 -15.24 4.36
N GLN A 282 9.32 -14.60 3.76
CA GLN A 282 8.03 -15.21 3.45
C GLN A 282 7.35 -15.84 4.68
N THR A 283 7.52 -15.23 5.87
CA THR A 283 7.18 -15.86 7.15
C THR A 283 5.69 -16.03 7.39
N PHE A 284 4.84 -15.26 6.71
CA PHE A 284 3.38 -15.32 6.83
C PHE A 284 2.69 -15.99 5.64
N LEU A 285 3.40 -16.27 4.55
CA LEU A 285 2.92 -16.94 3.36
C LEU A 285 3.75 -18.20 3.09
N LYS A 286 3.11 -19.24 2.51
CA LYS A 286 3.83 -20.35 1.92
C LYS A 286 4.45 -19.95 0.59
N LYS A 287 5.42 -20.73 0.08
CA LYS A 287 6.08 -20.41 -1.18
C LYS A 287 5.09 -20.24 -2.35
N GLU A 288 4.12 -21.13 -2.47
CA GLU A 288 3.13 -21.11 -3.54
C GLU A 288 2.21 -19.86 -3.44
N GLU A 289 1.91 -19.44 -2.21
CA GLU A 289 1.13 -18.23 -1.95
C GLU A 289 1.94 -16.96 -2.26
N TRP A 290 3.24 -16.98 -1.95
CA TRP A 290 4.16 -15.91 -2.31
C TRP A 290 4.29 -15.76 -3.83
N ASP A 291 4.49 -16.87 -4.53
CA ASP A 291 4.57 -16.88 -5.99
C ASP A 291 3.27 -16.34 -6.61
N LEU A 292 2.11 -16.70 -6.04
CA LEU A 292 0.81 -16.20 -6.48
C LEU A 292 0.64 -14.69 -6.21
N LEU A 293 1.07 -14.19 -5.05
CA LEU A 293 1.03 -12.77 -4.71
C LEU A 293 1.76 -11.93 -5.75
N LEU A 294 2.91 -12.41 -6.23
CA LEU A 294 3.74 -11.73 -7.22
C LEU A 294 3.35 -12.02 -8.67
N THR A 295 2.42 -12.96 -8.91
CA THR A 295 2.00 -13.31 -10.27
C THR A 295 1.27 -12.13 -10.92
N PRO A 296 1.81 -11.56 -12.00
CA PRO A 296 1.18 -10.44 -12.68
C PRO A 296 -0.19 -10.80 -13.24
N VAL A 297 -1.13 -9.87 -13.13
CA VAL A 297 -2.37 -9.97 -13.86
C VAL A 297 -2.12 -9.87 -15.36
N VAL A 298 -2.82 -10.70 -16.15
CA VAL A 298 -2.80 -10.65 -17.60
C VAL A 298 -4.22 -10.29 -18.07
N VAL A 299 -4.32 -9.25 -18.90
CA VAL A 299 -5.58 -8.79 -19.49
C VAL A 299 -5.40 -8.57 -20.98
N ASP A 300 -6.48 -8.71 -21.75
CA ASP A 300 -6.46 -8.48 -23.21
C ASP A 300 -6.46 -6.98 -23.56
N GLY A 301 -7.00 -6.16 -22.67
CA GLY A 301 -7.06 -4.70 -22.80
C GLY A 301 -5.87 -3.97 -22.17
N PRO A 302 -6.03 -2.66 -21.85
CA PRO A 302 -5.02 -1.88 -21.14
C PRO A 302 -4.62 -2.53 -19.82
N GLY A 303 -3.33 -2.75 -19.62
CA GLY A 303 -2.74 -3.29 -18.40
C GLY A 303 -2.32 -2.20 -17.40
N PRO A 304 -1.72 -2.62 -16.26
CA PRO A 304 -1.19 -1.69 -15.27
C PRO A 304 -0.12 -0.75 -15.87
N VAL A 305 -0.11 0.49 -15.38
CA VAL A 305 0.93 1.48 -15.69
C VAL A 305 1.41 2.15 -14.41
N GLU A 306 2.67 2.58 -14.40
CA GLU A 306 3.19 3.49 -13.37
C GLU A 306 2.59 4.90 -13.56
N PRO A 307 2.66 5.79 -12.56
CA PRO A 307 2.14 7.15 -12.69
C PRO A 307 2.73 7.97 -13.84
N ASP A 308 3.92 7.62 -14.33
CA ASP A 308 4.57 8.24 -15.49
C ASP A 308 4.17 7.60 -16.84
N GLY A 309 3.23 6.64 -16.83
CA GLY A 309 2.77 5.91 -18.00
C GLY A 309 3.63 4.70 -18.38
N THR A 310 4.72 4.43 -17.67
CA THR A 310 5.54 3.23 -17.92
C THR A 310 4.71 1.96 -17.69
N PRO A 311 4.72 0.98 -18.61
CA PRO A 311 4.05 -0.28 -18.41
C PRO A 311 4.52 -0.98 -17.13
N ALA A 312 3.58 -1.41 -16.31
CA ALA A 312 3.80 -2.11 -15.07
C ALA A 312 3.10 -3.46 -15.06
N ALA A 313 3.22 -4.18 -13.97
CA ALA A 313 2.43 -5.36 -13.65
C ALA A 313 1.84 -5.20 -12.25
N TYR A 314 0.75 -5.91 -11.95
CA TYR A 314 0.12 -5.86 -10.65
C TYR A 314 -0.25 -7.28 -10.18
N GLY A 315 0.18 -7.61 -8.96
CA GLY A 315 -0.18 -8.85 -8.28
C GLY A 315 -1.30 -8.62 -7.26
N PHE A 316 -1.17 -9.17 -6.07
CA PHE A 316 -2.12 -8.98 -4.98
C PHE A 316 -1.65 -7.88 -4.02
N GLY A 317 -2.11 -6.65 -4.22
CA GLY A 317 -1.74 -5.49 -3.40
C GLY A 317 -0.36 -4.91 -3.69
N TRP A 318 0.26 -5.29 -4.81
CA TRP A 318 1.61 -4.87 -5.18
C TRP A 318 1.74 -4.64 -6.67
N PHE A 319 2.41 -3.54 -7.05
CA PHE A 319 3.02 -3.42 -8.36
C PHE A 319 4.24 -4.34 -8.43
N VAL A 320 4.44 -4.99 -9.58
CA VAL A 320 5.50 -5.98 -9.77
C VAL A 320 6.12 -5.75 -11.13
N ASN A 321 7.19 -5.00 -11.19
CA ASN A 321 7.93 -4.76 -12.43
C ASN A 321 9.38 -4.37 -12.12
N PRO A 322 10.34 -4.76 -12.98
CA PRO A 322 11.75 -4.44 -12.77
C PRO A 322 12.00 -2.94 -12.83
N TRP A 323 13.03 -2.49 -12.11
CA TRP A 323 13.55 -1.14 -12.19
C TRP A 323 15.07 -1.17 -12.33
N ARG A 324 15.62 -0.54 -13.37
CA ARG A 324 17.05 -0.61 -13.73
C ARG A 324 17.61 -2.04 -13.76
N GLY A 325 16.82 -3.01 -14.22
CA GLY A 325 17.21 -4.41 -14.29
C GLY A 325 17.05 -5.21 -12.99
N HIS A 326 16.67 -4.59 -11.88
CA HIS A 326 16.42 -5.23 -10.59
C HIS A 326 14.98 -5.67 -10.45
N ALA A 327 14.75 -6.90 -9.96
CA ALA A 327 13.42 -7.42 -9.66
C ALA A 327 12.80 -6.62 -8.50
N ARG A 328 11.64 -5.99 -8.75
CA ARG A 328 11.01 -5.08 -7.81
C ARG A 328 9.56 -5.42 -7.56
N MET A 329 9.13 -5.40 -6.29
CA MET A 329 7.75 -5.21 -5.88
C MET A 329 7.63 -3.90 -5.09
N TRP A 330 6.54 -3.16 -5.31
CA TRP A 330 6.42 -1.84 -4.72
C TRP A 330 4.97 -1.38 -4.62
N HIS A 331 4.73 -0.41 -3.78
CA HIS A 331 3.48 0.34 -3.77
C HIS A 331 3.72 1.76 -3.24
N TYR A 332 2.79 2.65 -3.54
CA TYR A 332 2.77 4.01 -3.00
C TYR A 332 1.40 4.32 -2.41
N GLY A 333 1.32 5.33 -1.57
CA GLY A 333 0.09 5.78 -0.96
C GLY A 333 -0.03 7.29 -0.97
N GLU A 334 -1.19 7.77 -1.40
CA GLU A 334 -1.53 9.17 -1.41
C GLU A 334 -2.91 9.37 -0.81
N THR A 335 -3.00 10.32 0.11
CA THR A 335 -4.27 10.77 0.70
C THR A 335 -4.08 12.18 1.23
N SER A 336 -5.12 12.77 1.81
CA SER A 336 -5.02 14.07 2.46
C SER A 336 -3.81 14.13 3.38
N GLY A 337 -2.91 15.06 3.13
CA GLY A 337 -1.75 15.35 3.97
C GLY A 337 -0.66 14.28 4.04
N PHE A 338 -0.78 13.13 3.36
CA PHE A 338 0.20 12.04 3.44
C PHE A 338 0.66 11.57 2.07
N ARG A 339 1.97 11.24 1.99
CA ARG A 339 2.62 10.58 0.86
C ARG A 339 3.50 9.47 1.39
N THR A 340 3.30 8.27 0.91
CA THR A 340 4.03 7.09 1.40
C THR A 340 4.52 6.24 0.23
N ALA A 341 5.63 5.53 0.41
CA ALA A 341 6.13 4.57 -0.57
C ALA A 341 6.92 3.45 0.09
N ILE A 342 6.82 2.27 -0.48
CA ILE A 342 7.67 1.12 -0.21
C ILE A 342 8.21 0.57 -1.53
N GLN A 343 9.52 0.34 -1.59
CA GLN A 343 10.23 -0.31 -2.70
C GLN A 343 10.97 -1.52 -2.16
N CYS A 344 10.70 -2.69 -2.70
CA CYS A 344 11.40 -3.93 -2.33
C CYS A 344 12.10 -4.50 -3.57
N PHE A 345 13.43 -4.48 -3.55
CA PHE A 345 14.29 -5.05 -4.60
C PHE A 345 14.68 -6.46 -4.19
N LEU A 346 14.04 -7.44 -4.79
CA LEU A 346 14.07 -8.84 -4.35
C LEU A 346 15.44 -9.49 -4.56
N ASP A 347 16.09 -9.22 -5.69
CA ASP A 347 17.42 -9.71 -6.04
C ASP A 347 18.56 -9.07 -5.24
N ARG A 348 18.30 -7.89 -4.66
CA ARG A 348 19.29 -7.13 -3.85
C ARG A 348 18.96 -7.15 -2.38
N GLN A 349 17.85 -7.75 -1.98
CA GLN A 349 17.37 -7.77 -0.61
C GLN A 349 17.31 -6.37 0.03
N LEU A 350 16.99 -5.38 -0.79
CA LEU A 350 16.91 -3.98 -0.40
C LEU A 350 15.44 -3.57 -0.26
N THR A 351 15.09 -2.98 0.86
CA THR A 351 13.78 -2.33 1.06
C THR A 351 13.98 -0.87 1.45
N VAL A 352 13.33 0.02 0.73
CA VAL A 352 13.29 1.45 1.01
C VAL A 352 11.86 1.88 1.33
N ILE A 353 11.66 2.57 2.45
CA ILE A 353 10.36 3.09 2.89
C ILE A 353 10.48 4.58 3.16
N VAL A 354 9.55 5.35 2.62
CA VAL A 354 9.39 6.78 2.87
C VAL A 354 7.94 7.03 3.33
N LEU A 355 7.78 7.64 4.49
CA LEU A 355 6.50 8.05 5.06
C LEU A 355 6.53 9.54 5.30
N ALA A 356 5.66 10.31 4.65
CA ALA A 356 5.59 11.76 4.81
C ALA A 356 4.20 12.21 5.25
N ASN A 357 4.16 13.19 6.17
CA ASN A 357 2.94 13.85 6.61
C ASN A 357 2.75 15.22 5.93
N ARG A 358 3.20 15.33 4.68
CA ARG A 358 3.09 16.51 3.82
C ARG A 358 2.91 16.12 2.35
N THR A 359 2.17 16.93 1.59
CA THR A 359 1.76 16.56 0.23
C THR A 359 2.72 16.98 -0.87
N ASP A 360 3.71 17.81 -0.59
CA ASP A 360 4.67 18.35 -1.57
C ASP A 360 5.93 17.49 -1.75
N LEU A 361 6.04 16.36 -1.01
CA LEU A 361 7.08 15.37 -1.19
C LEU A 361 6.57 14.20 -2.04
N GLU A 362 7.26 13.92 -3.14
CA GLU A 362 6.97 12.77 -3.99
C GLU A 362 7.66 11.51 -3.44
N ALA A 363 7.02 10.86 -2.43
CA ALA A 363 7.60 9.74 -1.69
C ALA A 363 8.05 8.60 -2.62
N ARG A 364 7.32 8.32 -3.73
CA ARG A 364 7.70 7.30 -4.72
C ARG A 364 9.03 7.66 -5.38
N SER A 365 9.17 8.86 -5.89
CA SER A 365 10.39 9.30 -6.56
C SER A 365 11.58 9.37 -5.60
N LEU A 366 11.35 9.89 -4.37
CA LEU A 366 12.38 9.93 -3.33
C LEU A 366 12.85 8.53 -2.93
N SER A 367 11.92 7.57 -2.79
CA SER A 367 12.30 6.18 -2.47
C SER A 367 13.14 5.52 -3.56
N LEU A 368 12.93 5.85 -4.84
CA LEU A 368 13.76 5.39 -5.95
C LEU A 368 15.12 6.09 -6.01
N GLN A 369 15.19 7.40 -5.68
CA GLN A 369 16.46 8.11 -5.55
C GLN A 369 17.33 7.49 -4.44
N ILE A 370 16.73 7.19 -3.28
CA ILE A 370 17.42 6.47 -2.21
C ILE A 370 17.87 5.11 -2.71
N ALA A 371 16.99 4.32 -3.33
CA ALA A 371 17.32 2.99 -3.81
C ALA A 371 18.55 2.99 -4.75
N SER A 372 18.66 3.99 -5.65
CA SER A 372 19.83 4.09 -6.53
C SER A 372 21.15 4.26 -5.79
N LEU A 373 21.15 4.91 -4.62
CA LEU A 373 22.37 5.05 -3.80
C LEU A 373 22.88 3.72 -3.22
N TYR A 374 22.00 2.74 -3.05
CA TYR A 374 22.30 1.42 -2.49
C TYR A 374 22.36 0.31 -3.55
N LEU A 375 21.96 0.57 -4.79
CA LEU A 375 21.99 -0.41 -5.88
C LEU A 375 23.23 -0.26 -6.77
N ASP A 376 23.74 0.98 -6.92
CA ASP A 376 24.95 1.34 -7.69
C ASP A 376 26.19 1.22 -6.81
#